data_0fdab213feef9b6ce1f967f764bd3ba8
#
_entry.id   0fdab213feef9b6ce1f967f764bd3ba8
#
_cell.length_a   1.000
_cell.length_b   1.000
_cell.length_c   1.000
_cell.angle_alpha   90.00
_cell.angle_beta   90.00
_cell.angle_gamma   90.00
#
_symmetry.space_group_name_H-M   'P 1'
#
loop_
_entity.id
_entity.type
_entity.pdbx_description
1 polymer ?
#
loop_
_entity_poly.entity_id
_entity_poly.type
_entity_poly.pdbx_seq_one_letter_code
_entity_poly.pdbx_strand_id
1 'polypeptide(L)'
;MEKYKLTEIKDKGNYTITYIWHPGIIPKDIPVQQVYGFCNTKDNLVALVREKGDERFTPPGGGAEEGETALETLRREFMEEAQFIPEDIKLLGSLEVINPSAEEEIQKHNLQVRFVCKIGSLDHFLPLKDNETEQRIFVYYKDLPEYIGFINKYTSGKIQYDMYCDYIEEKIEL
;
A
#
# COMPACT_ATOMS: atom_id res chain seq x y z
N MET A 1 19.05 0.44 0.72
CA MET A 1 18.04 1.05 -0.18
C MET A 1 18.28 0.72 -1.66
N GLU A 2 19.51 0.87 -2.20
CA GLU A 2 19.81 0.59 -3.62
C GLU A 2 19.40 -0.81 -4.11
N LYS A 3 19.56 -1.85 -3.28
CA LYS A 3 19.18 -3.24 -3.63
C LYS A 3 17.69 -3.44 -3.91
N TYR A 4 16.84 -2.49 -3.49
CA TYR A 4 15.38 -2.56 -3.73
C TYR A 4 14.92 -1.70 -4.92
N LYS A 5 15.77 -0.88 -5.52
CA LYS A 5 15.39 -0.14 -6.71
C LYS A 5 15.03 -1.08 -7.85
N LEU A 6 13.92 -0.81 -8.51
CA LEU A 6 13.42 -1.64 -9.59
C LEU A 6 12.71 -0.78 -10.63
N THR A 7 12.89 -1.14 -11.89
CA THR A 7 12.02 -0.72 -13.00
C THR A 7 11.45 -1.99 -13.65
N GLU A 8 10.13 -2.10 -13.71
CA GLU A 8 9.42 -3.20 -14.34
C GLU A 8 8.56 -2.66 -15.49
N ILE A 9 8.64 -3.29 -16.67
CA ILE A 9 7.86 -2.92 -17.84
C ILE A 9 6.94 -4.09 -18.19
N LYS A 10 5.63 -3.82 -18.28
CA LYS A 10 4.60 -4.77 -18.69
C LYS A 10 4.09 -4.41 -20.09
N ASP A 11 4.33 -5.28 -21.04
CA ASP A 11 3.74 -5.20 -22.37
C ASP A 11 2.24 -5.57 -22.31
N LYS A 12 1.42 -4.74 -22.91
CA LYS A 12 -0.04 -4.90 -23.06
C LYS A 12 -0.46 -5.01 -24.52
N GLY A 13 0.48 -5.30 -25.43
CA GLY A 13 0.28 -5.43 -26.87
C GLY A 13 0.35 -4.08 -27.60
N ASN A 14 -0.59 -3.17 -27.33
CA ASN A 14 -0.64 -1.85 -27.99
C ASN A 14 0.07 -0.75 -27.20
N TYR A 15 0.39 -1.00 -25.92
CA TYR A 15 1.07 -0.06 -25.03
C TYR A 15 1.84 -0.82 -23.95
N THR A 16 2.70 -0.11 -23.23
CA THR A 16 3.42 -0.63 -22.07
C THR A 16 3.02 0.13 -20.82
N ILE A 17 3.01 -0.56 -19.67
CA ILE A 17 2.92 0.08 -18.36
C ILE A 17 4.29 -0.07 -17.70
N THR A 18 4.83 1.05 -17.22
CA THR A 18 6.09 1.05 -16.49
C THR A 18 5.82 1.27 -15.00
N TYR A 19 6.46 0.45 -14.18
CA TYR A 19 6.45 0.54 -12.72
C TYR A 19 7.88 0.81 -12.26
N ILE A 20 8.09 1.89 -11.48
CA ILE A 20 9.39 2.23 -10.91
C ILE A 20 9.22 2.30 -9.39
N TRP A 21 9.95 1.45 -8.69
CA TRP A 21 9.94 1.47 -7.22
C TRP A 21 11.03 2.41 -6.68
N HIS A 22 10.62 3.39 -5.87
CA HIS A 22 11.46 4.38 -5.19
C HIS A 22 11.51 4.06 -3.69
N PRO A 23 12.48 3.26 -3.21
CA PRO A 23 12.57 2.89 -1.80
C PRO A 23 12.88 4.11 -0.92
N GLY A 24 12.01 4.37 0.09
CA GLY A 24 12.17 5.47 1.04
C GLY A 24 12.02 6.89 0.48
N ILE A 25 11.49 7.03 -0.75
CA ILE A 25 11.38 8.33 -1.44
C ILE A 25 9.97 8.53 -1.99
N ILE A 26 9.47 9.76 -1.92
CA ILE A 26 8.32 10.26 -2.68
C ILE A 26 8.84 11.33 -3.63
N PRO A 27 8.93 11.08 -4.96
CA PRO A 27 9.27 12.10 -5.95
C PRO A 27 8.32 13.30 -5.89
N LYS A 28 8.86 14.53 -5.95
CA LYS A 28 8.08 15.75 -5.67
C LYS A 28 7.16 16.20 -6.81
N ASP A 29 7.55 15.88 -8.05
CA ASP A 29 6.88 16.41 -9.25
C ASP A 29 5.84 15.45 -9.83
N ILE A 30 5.53 14.37 -9.13
CA ILE A 30 4.58 13.34 -9.55
C ILE A 30 3.42 13.31 -8.53
N PRO A 31 2.16 13.40 -8.98
CA PRO A 31 1.02 13.40 -8.07
C PRO A 31 0.87 12.05 -7.35
N VAL A 32 0.54 12.11 -6.07
CA VAL A 32 0.16 10.93 -5.30
C VAL A 32 -1.30 10.61 -5.62
N GLN A 33 -1.56 9.41 -6.13
CA GLN A 33 -2.91 8.93 -6.44
C GLN A 33 -3.44 8.01 -5.36
N GLN A 34 -2.58 7.13 -4.81
CA GLN A 34 -2.99 6.14 -3.83
C GLN A 34 -1.99 6.02 -2.69
N VAL A 35 -2.49 5.69 -1.51
CA VAL A 35 -1.69 5.48 -0.31
C VAL A 35 -2.16 4.22 0.38
N TYR A 36 -1.23 3.32 0.73
CA TYR A 36 -1.49 2.08 1.47
C TYR A 36 -0.49 1.89 2.61
N GLY A 37 -0.88 1.16 3.64
CA GLY A 37 0.02 0.87 4.74
C GLY A 37 -0.01 -0.58 5.23
N PHE A 38 1.18 -1.15 5.44
CA PHE A 38 1.36 -2.38 6.19
C PHE A 38 1.42 -2.04 7.67
N CYS A 39 0.32 -2.22 8.39
CA CYS A 39 0.21 -1.88 9.80
C CYS A 39 0.25 -3.13 10.68
N ASN A 40 1.24 -3.17 11.57
CA ASN A 40 1.57 -4.35 12.35
C ASN A 40 1.08 -4.26 13.79
N THR A 41 0.60 -5.37 14.32
CA THR A 41 0.50 -5.61 15.76
C THR A 41 1.90 -5.85 16.36
N LYS A 42 1.98 -5.92 17.69
CA LYS A 42 3.23 -6.26 18.40
C LYS A 42 3.75 -7.67 18.07
N ASP A 43 2.86 -8.56 17.62
CA ASP A 43 3.18 -9.94 17.26
C ASP A 43 3.45 -10.10 15.75
N ASN A 44 3.68 -8.99 15.04
CA ASN A 44 3.93 -8.96 13.59
C ASN A 44 2.78 -9.53 12.75
N LEU A 45 1.54 -9.40 13.25
CA LEU A 45 0.36 -9.62 12.43
C LEU A 45 0.03 -8.33 11.68
N VAL A 46 -0.30 -8.42 10.40
CA VAL A 46 -0.63 -7.30 9.52
C VAL A 46 -2.13 -7.20 9.35
N ALA A 47 -2.67 -6.00 9.52
CA ALA A 47 -4.07 -5.74 9.21
C ALA A 47 -4.30 -5.73 7.71
N LEU A 48 -5.28 -6.51 7.28
CA LEU A 48 -5.81 -6.50 5.92
C LEU A 48 -7.32 -6.23 5.96
N VAL A 49 -7.81 -5.60 4.93
CA VAL A 49 -9.23 -5.26 4.75
C VAL A 49 -9.76 -5.87 3.47
N ARG A 50 -11.08 -6.08 3.44
CA ARG A 50 -11.79 -6.55 2.26
C ARG A 50 -13.05 -5.72 2.07
N GLU A 51 -13.21 -5.19 0.86
CA GLU A 51 -14.40 -4.46 0.47
C GLU A 51 -15.61 -5.38 0.23
N LYS A 52 -16.80 -4.81 0.34
CA LYS A 52 -18.06 -5.52 0.05
C LYS A 52 -18.08 -6.00 -1.39
N GLY A 53 -18.27 -7.30 -1.58
CA GLY A 53 -18.36 -7.90 -2.90
C GLY A 53 -17.02 -8.20 -3.57
N ASP A 54 -15.89 -7.89 -2.96
CA ASP A 54 -14.57 -8.36 -3.40
C ASP A 54 -14.18 -9.64 -2.62
N GLU A 55 -13.46 -10.53 -3.29
CA GLU A 55 -12.87 -11.72 -2.66
C GLU A 55 -11.44 -11.48 -2.17
N ARG A 56 -10.83 -10.37 -2.58
CA ARG A 56 -9.42 -10.05 -2.31
C ARG A 56 -9.28 -9.23 -1.04
N PHE A 57 -8.25 -9.57 -0.29
CA PHE A 57 -7.76 -8.72 0.80
C PHE A 57 -6.67 -7.78 0.30
N THR A 58 -6.65 -6.58 0.85
CA THR A 58 -5.63 -5.55 0.59
C THR A 58 -5.13 -4.96 1.91
N PRO A 59 -3.92 -4.40 1.96
CA PRO A 59 -3.57 -3.48 3.03
C PRO A 59 -4.56 -2.31 3.03
N PRO A 60 -4.98 -1.78 4.19
CA PRO A 60 -5.86 -0.62 4.23
C PRO A 60 -5.21 0.59 3.55
N GLY A 61 -6.02 1.37 2.85
CA GLY A 61 -5.60 2.55 2.11
C GLY A 61 -6.41 2.77 0.86
N GLY A 62 -6.30 3.95 0.28
CA GLY A 62 -7.12 4.34 -0.88
C GLY A 62 -6.61 5.57 -1.61
N GLY A 63 -7.51 6.27 -2.26
CA GLY A 63 -7.24 7.44 -3.07
C GLY A 63 -6.90 8.67 -2.24
N ALA A 64 -5.90 9.45 -2.67
CA ALA A 64 -5.65 10.76 -2.10
C ALA A 64 -6.74 11.76 -2.56
N GLU A 65 -7.28 12.53 -1.62
CA GLU A 65 -8.19 13.62 -1.90
C GLU A 65 -7.44 14.91 -2.23
N GLU A 66 -8.12 15.87 -2.87
CA GLU A 66 -7.52 17.13 -3.25
C GLU A 66 -6.98 17.90 -2.03
N GLY A 67 -5.70 18.20 -2.03
CA GLY A 67 -5.03 18.94 -0.96
C GLY A 67 -4.50 18.06 0.16
N GLU A 68 -4.78 16.76 0.18
CA GLU A 68 -4.22 15.85 1.18
C GLU A 68 -2.73 15.56 0.92
N THR A 69 -1.98 15.50 1.99
CA THR A 69 -0.66 14.85 1.98
C THR A 69 -0.83 13.33 2.06
N ALA A 70 0.16 12.56 1.59
CA ALA A 70 0.11 11.10 1.68
C ALA A 70 -0.10 10.58 3.13
N LEU A 71 0.36 11.33 4.14
CA LEU A 71 0.18 10.96 5.54
C LEU A 71 -1.26 11.22 6.03
N GLU A 72 -1.89 12.29 5.57
CA GLU A 72 -3.29 12.60 5.87
C GLU A 72 -4.20 11.57 5.22
N THR A 73 -4.00 11.25 3.94
CA THR A 73 -4.69 10.16 3.25
C THR A 73 -4.58 8.84 4.02
N LEU A 74 -3.35 8.43 4.42
CA LEU A 74 -3.14 7.20 5.18
C LEU A 74 -3.98 7.16 6.45
N ARG A 75 -4.02 8.26 7.21
CA ARG A 75 -4.74 8.34 8.50
C ARG A 75 -6.25 8.28 8.28
N ARG A 76 -6.77 8.99 7.27
CA ARG A 76 -8.19 8.97 6.93
C ARG A 76 -8.62 7.55 6.53
N GLU A 77 -7.93 6.95 5.58
CA GLU A 77 -8.24 5.61 5.07
C GLU A 77 -8.18 4.53 6.17
N PHE A 78 -7.20 4.63 7.07
CA PHE A 78 -7.12 3.66 8.18
C PHE A 78 -8.28 3.77 9.16
N MET A 79 -8.79 4.99 9.39
CA MET A 79 -9.98 5.16 10.21
C MET A 79 -11.25 4.68 9.51
N GLU A 80 -11.37 4.93 8.21
CA GLU A 80 -12.54 4.56 7.41
C GLU A 80 -12.60 3.05 7.17
N GLU A 81 -11.51 2.44 6.70
CA GLU A 81 -11.48 1.04 6.31
C GLU A 81 -11.14 0.07 7.45
N ALA A 82 -10.16 0.43 8.28
CA ALA A 82 -9.60 -0.50 9.25
C ALA A 82 -9.95 -0.19 10.71
N GLN A 83 -10.49 1.00 11.00
CA GLN A 83 -10.94 1.44 12.32
C GLN A 83 -9.86 1.30 13.40
N PHE A 84 -8.65 1.79 13.10
CA PHE A 84 -7.58 1.95 14.07
C PHE A 84 -6.69 3.16 13.76
N ILE A 85 -5.97 3.63 14.78
CA ILE A 85 -5.03 4.74 14.65
C ILE A 85 -3.63 4.18 14.40
N PRO A 86 -2.99 4.54 13.27
CA PRO A 86 -1.60 4.15 13.01
C PRO A 86 -0.62 4.95 13.86
N GLU A 87 0.38 4.27 14.41
CA GLU A 87 1.52 4.84 15.15
C GLU A 87 2.84 4.44 14.49
N ASP A 88 3.94 5.09 14.88
CA ASP A 88 5.30 4.83 14.38
C ASP A 88 5.36 4.69 12.83
N ILE A 89 4.71 5.64 12.14
CA ILE A 89 4.57 5.60 10.69
C ILE A 89 5.92 5.88 10.02
N LYS A 90 6.36 4.96 9.16
CA LYS A 90 7.59 5.04 8.37
C LYS A 90 7.25 4.92 6.87
N LEU A 91 7.94 5.71 6.06
CA LEU A 91 7.83 5.61 4.60
C LEU A 91 8.60 4.38 4.11
N LEU A 92 7.91 3.39 3.57
CA LEU A 92 8.56 2.27 2.87
C LEU A 92 9.07 2.72 1.50
N GLY A 93 8.28 3.48 0.77
CA GLY A 93 8.63 4.02 -0.54
C GLY A 93 7.40 4.37 -1.37
N SER A 94 7.63 4.66 -2.65
CA SER A 94 6.56 4.90 -3.61
C SER A 94 6.74 4.11 -4.90
N LEU A 95 5.64 3.62 -5.45
CA LEU A 95 5.58 3.01 -6.77
C LEU A 95 5.10 4.06 -7.77
N GLU A 96 5.99 4.46 -8.66
CA GLU A 96 5.65 5.30 -9.81
C GLU A 96 5.03 4.42 -10.89
N VAL A 97 3.86 4.82 -11.36
CA VAL A 97 3.12 4.13 -12.43
C VAL A 97 3.02 5.04 -13.63
N ILE A 98 3.52 4.58 -14.77
CA ILE A 98 3.40 5.26 -16.06
C ILE A 98 2.55 4.38 -16.96
N ASN A 99 1.30 4.82 -17.20
CA ASN A 99 0.30 4.11 -18.00
C ASN A 99 -0.27 5.05 -19.08
N PRO A 100 0.33 5.13 -20.25
CA PRO A 100 -0.07 6.08 -21.29
C PRO A 100 -1.47 5.81 -21.86
N SER A 101 -2.05 4.64 -21.59
CA SER A 101 -3.38 4.26 -22.06
C SER A 101 -4.51 4.56 -21.07
N ALA A 102 -4.21 5.09 -19.88
CA ALA A 102 -5.23 5.46 -18.93
C ALA A 102 -6.09 6.63 -19.47
N GLU A 103 -7.37 6.64 -19.12
CA GLU A 103 -8.31 7.67 -19.57
C GLU A 103 -8.09 8.98 -18.84
N GLU A 104 -7.90 8.93 -17.53
CA GLU A 104 -7.67 10.10 -16.69
C GLU A 104 -6.18 10.48 -16.65
N GLU A 105 -5.88 11.77 -16.74
CA GLU A 105 -4.51 12.29 -16.75
C GLU A 105 -3.71 11.87 -15.51
N ILE A 106 -4.33 11.92 -14.32
CA ILE A 106 -3.67 11.49 -13.08
C ILE A 106 -3.31 9.99 -13.10
N GLN A 107 -4.05 9.17 -13.80
CA GLN A 107 -3.77 7.74 -13.92
C GLN A 107 -2.67 7.44 -14.94
N LYS A 108 -2.35 8.39 -15.83
CA LYS A 108 -1.27 8.23 -16.81
C LYS A 108 0.10 8.26 -16.17
N HIS A 109 0.30 9.09 -15.16
CA HIS A 109 1.56 9.20 -14.45
C HIS A 109 1.31 9.59 -12.99
N ASN A 110 1.51 8.67 -12.06
CA ASN A 110 1.20 8.88 -10.66
C ASN A 110 2.09 8.07 -9.71
N LEU A 111 1.95 8.36 -8.42
CA LEU A 111 2.58 7.62 -7.34
C LEU A 111 1.54 6.86 -6.52
N GLN A 112 1.90 5.65 -6.14
CA GLN A 112 1.25 4.87 -5.12
C GLN A 112 2.21 4.74 -3.92
N VAL A 113 1.93 5.43 -2.84
CA VAL A 113 2.81 5.48 -1.66
C VAL A 113 2.55 4.30 -0.73
N ARG A 114 3.62 3.76 -0.14
CA ARG A 114 3.57 2.66 0.82
C ARG A 114 4.20 3.09 2.13
N PHE A 115 3.46 2.87 3.22
CA PHE A 115 3.95 3.07 4.57
C PHE A 115 4.02 1.75 5.34
N VAL A 116 4.85 1.74 6.37
CA VAL A 116 4.81 0.74 7.45
C VAL A 116 4.46 1.47 8.73
N CYS A 117 3.63 0.87 9.55
CA CYS A 117 3.18 1.46 10.81
C CYS A 117 2.87 0.39 11.86
N LYS A 118 2.73 0.83 13.11
CA LYS A 118 2.20 0.01 14.18
C LYS A 118 0.73 0.35 14.43
N ILE A 119 -0.02 -0.63 14.88
CA ILE A 119 -1.38 -0.40 15.38
C ILE A 119 -1.28 0.17 16.79
N GLY A 120 -1.73 1.41 16.96
CA GLY A 120 -1.77 2.07 18.25
C GLY A 120 -2.97 1.60 19.06
N SER A 121 -4.12 2.23 18.89
CA SER A 121 -5.38 1.77 19.49
C SER A 121 -6.18 0.95 18.47
N LEU A 122 -6.71 -0.17 18.92
CA LEU A 122 -7.54 -1.06 18.13
C LEU A 122 -8.95 -1.09 18.71
N ASP A 123 -9.88 -0.51 18.00
CA ASP A 123 -11.30 -0.60 18.33
C ASP A 123 -11.92 -1.89 17.76
N HIS A 124 -13.07 -2.29 18.30
CA HIS A 124 -13.87 -3.34 17.70
C HIS A 124 -14.24 -2.94 16.27
N PHE A 125 -13.90 -3.79 15.31
CA PHE A 125 -14.29 -3.57 13.94
C PHE A 125 -15.82 -3.72 13.83
N LEU A 126 -16.48 -2.63 13.45
CA LEU A 126 -17.90 -2.59 13.19
C LEU A 126 -18.09 -2.26 11.71
N PRO A 127 -18.51 -3.24 10.88
CA PRO A 127 -18.88 -2.95 9.49
C PRO A 127 -20.02 -1.94 9.51
N LEU A 128 -19.70 -0.68 9.29
CA LEU A 128 -20.71 0.37 9.21
C LEU A 128 -21.52 0.18 7.94
N LYS A 129 -22.82 0.50 8.00
CA LYS A 129 -23.75 0.25 6.88
C LYS A 129 -23.33 0.99 5.61
N ASP A 130 -22.73 2.16 5.77
CA ASP A 130 -22.27 3.03 4.70
C ASP A 130 -20.76 2.89 4.41
N ASN A 131 -20.05 2.00 5.10
CA ASN A 131 -18.64 1.72 4.86
C ASN A 131 -18.49 0.67 3.73
N GLU A 132 -17.54 0.90 2.84
CA GLU A 132 -17.19 -0.04 1.76
C GLU A 132 -16.54 -1.31 2.29
N THR A 133 -15.82 -1.23 3.41
CA THR A 133 -15.14 -2.36 4.04
C THR A 133 -16.13 -3.28 4.77
N GLU A 134 -16.10 -4.55 4.39
CA GLU A 134 -16.90 -5.62 5.00
C GLU A 134 -16.17 -6.34 6.11
N GLN A 135 -14.86 -6.53 5.96
CA GLN A 135 -14.06 -7.36 6.85
C GLN A 135 -12.65 -6.80 7.08
N ARG A 136 -12.19 -6.92 8.32
CA ARG A 136 -10.79 -6.73 8.72
C ARG A 136 -10.26 -8.03 9.30
N ILE A 137 -9.09 -8.47 8.85
CA ILE A 137 -8.37 -9.64 9.37
C ILE A 137 -6.94 -9.26 9.76
N PHE A 138 -6.31 -10.15 10.53
CA PHE A 138 -4.91 -10.04 10.88
C PHE A 138 -4.20 -11.32 10.44
N VAL A 139 -3.15 -11.17 9.62
CA VAL A 139 -2.39 -12.28 9.09
C VAL A 139 -0.91 -12.13 9.44
N TYR A 140 -0.21 -13.25 9.60
CA TYR A 140 1.22 -13.17 9.85
C TYR A 140 1.94 -12.59 8.62
N TYR A 141 2.90 -11.69 8.82
CA TYR A 141 3.50 -10.95 7.73
C TYR A 141 4.10 -11.84 6.63
N LYS A 142 4.57 -13.06 6.95
CA LYS A 142 5.10 -14.01 5.95
C LYS A 142 4.02 -14.66 5.10
N ASP A 143 2.77 -14.63 5.54
CA ASP A 143 1.64 -15.23 4.82
C ASP A 143 0.97 -14.20 3.87
N LEU A 144 1.40 -12.93 3.88
CA LEU A 144 0.85 -11.88 3.01
C LEU A 144 0.76 -12.28 1.52
N PRO A 145 1.73 -13.01 0.93
CA PRO A 145 1.62 -13.44 -0.47
C PRO A 145 0.44 -14.36 -0.77
N GLU A 146 -0.16 -14.99 0.23
CA GLU A 146 -1.37 -15.84 0.06
C GLU A 146 -2.64 -14.99 -0.05
N TYR A 147 -2.63 -13.77 0.53
CA TYR A 147 -3.78 -12.87 0.57
C TYR A 147 -3.69 -11.74 -0.45
N ILE A 148 -2.48 -11.25 -0.72
CA ILE A 148 -2.25 -10.05 -1.54
C ILE A 148 -1.68 -10.44 -2.90
N GLY A 149 -2.56 -10.54 -3.89
CA GLY A 149 -2.20 -11.05 -5.22
C GLY A 149 -1.10 -10.25 -5.95
N PHE A 150 -0.96 -8.93 -5.72
CA PHE A 150 0.06 -8.14 -6.40
C PHE A 150 1.49 -8.55 -6.02
N ILE A 151 1.71 -9.09 -4.81
CA ILE A 151 3.03 -9.56 -4.35
C ILE A 151 3.57 -10.66 -5.27
N ASN A 152 2.70 -11.59 -5.68
CA ASN A 152 3.08 -12.70 -6.54
C ASN A 152 3.00 -12.37 -8.03
N LYS A 153 2.16 -11.40 -8.40
CA LYS A 153 1.86 -11.07 -9.80
C LYS A 153 2.90 -10.15 -10.44
N TYR A 154 3.52 -9.28 -9.66
CA TYR A 154 4.43 -8.23 -10.15
C TYR A 154 5.77 -8.32 -9.44
N THR A 155 6.87 -8.14 -10.21
CA THR A 155 8.23 -8.03 -9.64
C THR A 155 8.31 -6.82 -8.70
N SER A 156 7.67 -5.71 -9.06
CA SER A 156 7.53 -4.52 -8.23
C SER A 156 6.75 -4.79 -6.94
N GLY A 157 5.76 -5.68 -6.96
CA GLY A 157 5.05 -6.11 -5.74
C GLY A 157 5.95 -6.93 -4.83
N LYS A 158 6.68 -7.88 -5.42
CA LYS A 158 7.61 -8.71 -4.65
C LYS A 158 8.72 -7.90 -3.99
N ILE A 159 9.33 -6.94 -4.67
CA ILE A 159 10.42 -6.13 -4.11
C ILE A 159 9.94 -5.24 -2.94
N GLN A 160 8.71 -4.71 -3.02
CA GLN A 160 8.08 -3.98 -1.92
C GLN A 160 7.90 -4.88 -0.69
N TYR A 161 7.41 -6.09 -0.91
CA TYR A 161 7.22 -7.08 0.14
C TYR A 161 8.57 -7.53 0.75
N ASP A 162 9.57 -7.81 -0.06
CA ASP A 162 10.91 -8.19 0.43
C ASP A 162 11.53 -7.06 1.29
N MET A 163 11.36 -5.80 0.87
CA MET A 163 11.82 -4.64 1.64
C MET A 163 11.06 -4.49 2.96
N TYR A 164 9.74 -4.70 2.95
CA TYR A 164 8.92 -4.70 4.15
C TYR A 164 9.35 -5.82 5.12
N CYS A 165 9.58 -7.04 4.63
CA CYS A 165 10.06 -8.15 5.46
C CYS A 165 11.43 -7.84 6.09
N ASP A 166 12.37 -7.30 5.32
CA ASP A 166 13.70 -6.93 5.82
C ASP A 166 13.62 -5.81 6.89
N TYR A 167 12.63 -4.91 6.80
CA TYR A 167 12.35 -3.93 7.85
C TYR A 167 11.80 -4.60 9.12
N ILE A 168 10.81 -5.48 9.00
CA ILE A 168 10.21 -6.19 10.16
C ILE A 168 11.25 -7.09 10.86
N GLU A 169 12.16 -7.69 10.09
CA GLU A 169 13.26 -8.52 10.60
C GLU A 169 14.48 -7.69 11.04
N GLU A 170 14.36 -6.37 11.15
CA GLU A 170 15.40 -5.42 11.60
C GLU A 170 16.71 -5.47 10.77
N LYS A 171 16.61 -5.88 9.50
CA LYS A 171 17.76 -5.93 8.57
C LYS A 171 18.04 -4.59 7.91
N ILE A 172 17.05 -3.68 7.92
CA ILE A 172 17.13 -2.30 7.40
C ILE A 172 16.40 -1.35 8.33
N GLU A 173 16.76 -0.06 8.24
CA GLU A 173 16.06 1.07 8.85
C GLU A 173 15.32 1.88 7.76
N LEU A 174 14.17 2.47 8.12
CA LEU A 174 13.36 3.34 7.27
C LEU A 174 13.35 4.78 7.78
#